data_f54c4b61ce2760f8d9f71cee0f3e7a47
#
_entry.id   f54c4b61ce2760f8d9f71cee0f3e7a47
#
_cell.length_a   1.000
_cell.length_b   1.000
_cell.length_c   1.000
_cell.angle_alpha   90.00
_cell.angle_beta   90.00
_cell.angle_gamma   90.00
#
_symmetry.space_group_name_H-M   'P 1'
#
loop_
_entity.id
_entity.type
_entity.pdbx_description
1 polymer ?
#
loop_
_entity_poly.entity_id
_entity_poly.type
_entity_poly.pdbx_seq_one_letter_code
_entity_poly.pdbx_strand_id
1 'polypeptide(L)'
;MMIAKYDTDKAFDYENGFYLTSKPYRMGNILAHYELYKKIIDLPGDVVELGVFKGGSLIQFATFRELLENQNSRKIIGFDVFGKFPEANSMDGDKKFAKEWNERFTDDFVDKTDIENSLSEKSSRTYIL
;
A
#
# COMPACT_ATOMS: atom_id res chain seq x y z
N MET A 1 13.79 -11.30 7.80
CA MET A 1 12.74 -11.84 6.90
C MET A 1 12.66 -10.99 5.63
N MET A 2 12.48 -11.62 4.49
CA MET A 2 12.34 -10.90 3.21
C MET A 2 10.86 -10.68 2.90
N ILE A 3 10.53 -9.44 2.54
CA ILE A 3 9.22 -9.05 1.98
C ILE A 3 9.53 -8.40 0.62
N ALA A 4 9.12 -9.03 -0.46
CA ALA A 4 9.63 -8.71 -1.79
C ALA A 4 11.18 -8.69 -1.80
N LYS A 5 11.78 -7.60 -2.22
CA LYS A 5 13.24 -7.42 -2.22
C LYS A 5 13.81 -6.78 -0.93
N TYR A 6 12.97 -6.52 0.05
CA TYR A 6 13.36 -5.79 1.26
C TYR A 6 13.55 -6.73 2.46
N ASP A 7 14.64 -6.56 3.16
CA ASP A 7 14.94 -7.28 4.39
C ASP A 7 14.42 -6.49 5.59
N THR A 8 13.56 -7.11 6.40
CA THR A 8 12.96 -6.44 7.57
C THR A 8 13.99 -6.00 8.59
N ASP A 9 15.13 -6.67 8.69
CA ASP A 9 16.21 -6.31 9.60
C ASP A 9 16.92 -5.00 9.19
N LYS A 10 16.71 -4.55 7.95
CA LYS A 10 17.24 -3.30 7.41
C LYS A 10 16.23 -2.16 7.37
N ALA A 11 15.12 -2.28 8.07
CA ALA A 11 14.05 -1.27 8.06
C ALA A 11 14.56 0.14 8.38
N PHE A 12 15.48 0.27 9.34
CA PHE A 12 16.08 1.56 9.69
C PHE A 12 16.93 2.16 8.54
N ASP A 13 17.66 1.32 7.81
CA ASP A 13 18.44 1.78 6.65
C ASP A 13 17.54 2.29 5.53
N TYR A 14 16.41 1.61 5.30
CA TYR A 14 15.41 2.04 4.31
C TYR A 14 14.71 3.33 4.72
N GLU A 15 14.36 3.49 5.99
CA GLU A 15 13.83 4.73 6.53
C GLU A 15 14.82 5.89 6.34
N ASN A 16 16.06 5.70 6.69
CA ASN A 16 17.11 6.68 6.50
C ASN A 16 17.32 7.00 5.00
N GLY A 17 17.31 5.97 4.17
CA GLY A 17 17.36 6.11 2.72
C GLY A 17 16.21 6.95 2.17
N PHE A 18 14.99 6.73 2.67
CA PHE A 18 13.82 7.54 2.33
C PHE A 18 14.04 9.03 2.67
N TYR A 19 14.52 9.35 3.88
CA TYR A 19 14.75 10.72 4.28
C TYR A 19 15.83 11.42 3.44
N LEU A 20 16.90 10.70 3.08
CA LEU A 20 17.98 11.26 2.28
C LEU A 20 17.61 11.48 0.80
N THR A 21 16.73 10.68 0.25
CA THR A 21 16.48 10.63 -1.20
C THR A 21 15.12 11.15 -1.63
N SER A 22 14.13 11.17 -0.73
CA SER A 22 12.78 11.54 -1.12
C SER A 22 12.59 13.04 -1.22
N LYS A 23 11.81 13.45 -2.21
CA LYS A 23 11.39 14.85 -2.34
C LYS A 23 10.28 15.17 -1.33
N PRO A 24 10.08 16.44 -0.94
CA PRO A 24 9.10 16.84 0.08
C PRO A 24 7.69 16.29 -0.13
N TYR A 25 7.22 16.19 -1.37
CA TYR A 25 5.87 15.71 -1.65
C TYR A 25 5.64 14.25 -1.22
N ARG A 26 6.70 13.44 -1.11
CA ARG A 26 6.56 12.03 -0.65
C ARG A 26 6.16 12.00 0.82
N MET A 27 6.77 12.80 1.65
CA MET A 27 6.36 12.99 3.04
C MET A 27 4.97 13.67 3.11
N GLY A 28 4.72 14.64 2.25
CA GLY A 28 3.42 15.31 2.15
C GLY A 28 2.27 14.33 1.89
N ASN A 29 2.47 13.32 1.06
CA ASN A 29 1.47 12.27 0.83
C ASN A 29 1.19 11.45 2.10
N ILE A 30 2.23 11.09 2.84
CA ILE A 30 2.08 10.35 4.12
C ILE A 30 1.27 11.19 5.10
N LEU A 31 1.62 12.46 5.26
CA LEU A 31 0.92 13.38 6.16
C LEU A 31 -0.52 13.64 5.73
N ALA A 32 -0.80 13.74 4.43
CA ALA A 32 -2.15 13.88 3.91
C ALA A 32 -3.02 12.65 4.25
N HIS A 33 -2.51 11.44 4.06
CA HIS A 33 -3.21 10.22 4.46
C HIS A 33 -3.43 10.15 5.98
N TYR A 34 -2.46 10.59 6.77
CA TYR A 34 -2.60 10.68 8.22
C TYR A 34 -3.71 11.65 8.64
N GLU A 35 -3.75 12.84 8.06
CA GLU A 35 -4.81 13.83 8.33
C GLU A 35 -6.20 13.31 7.90
N LEU A 36 -6.29 12.61 6.76
CA LEU A 36 -7.54 11.98 6.32
C LEU A 36 -7.99 10.89 7.30
N TYR A 37 -7.07 10.06 7.76
CA TYR A 37 -7.39 9.01 8.72
C TYR A 37 -7.92 9.58 10.05
N LYS A 38 -7.33 10.64 10.55
CA LYS A 38 -7.81 11.29 11.77
C LYS A 38 -9.27 11.75 11.69
N LYS A 39 -9.76 12.09 10.51
CA LYS A 39 -11.15 12.53 10.29
C LYS A 39 -12.18 11.41 10.46
N ILE A 40 -11.77 10.17 10.38
CA ILE A 40 -12.69 9.02 10.47
C ILE A 40 -12.68 8.32 11.83
N ILE A 41 -11.82 8.72 12.76
CA ILE A 41 -11.66 8.04 14.06
C ILE A 41 -12.99 7.95 14.81
N ASP A 42 -13.79 9.00 14.81
CA ASP A 42 -15.09 9.05 15.49
C ASP A 42 -16.26 8.56 14.62
N LEU A 43 -15.99 8.07 13.41
CA LEU A 43 -17.00 7.57 12.49
C LEU A 43 -16.99 6.04 12.47
N PRO A 44 -18.18 5.39 12.50
CA PRO A 44 -18.26 3.96 12.30
C PRO A 44 -17.96 3.58 10.85
N GLY A 45 -17.43 2.39 10.66
CA GLY A 45 -17.19 1.82 9.34
C GLY A 45 -15.75 1.42 9.10
N ASP A 46 -15.52 0.85 7.94
CA ASP A 46 -14.25 0.29 7.51
C ASP A 46 -13.56 1.19 6.48
N VAL A 47 -12.25 0.98 6.29
CA VAL A 47 -11.48 1.61 5.21
C VAL A 47 -11.39 0.62 4.04
N VAL A 48 -11.76 1.08 2.86
CA VAL A 48 -11.66 0.28 1.63
C VAL A 48 -10.78 1.01 0.62
N GLU A 49 -9.78 0.33 0.10
CA GLU A 49 -8.91 0.82 -0.96
C GLU A 49 -9.12 0.02 -2.24
N LEU A 50 -9.49 0.71 -3.30
CA LEU A 50 -9.62 0.13 -4.64
C LEU A 50 -8.37 0.50 -5.45
N GLY A 51 -7.56 -0.49 -5.79
CA GLY A 51 -6.26 -0.28 -6.41
C GLY A 51 -5.15 -0.12 -5.37
N VAL A 52 -4.56 -1.22 -4.97
CA VAL A 52 -3.54 -1.28 -3.89
C VAL A 52 -2.13 -1.08 -4.41
N PHE A 53 -1.85 -1.52 -5.63
CA PHE A 53 -0.54 -1.47 -6.27
C PHE A 53 0.54 -2.13 -5.40
N LYS A 54 1.53 -1.37 -4.93
CA LYS A 54 2.61 -1.86 -4.04
C LYS A 54 2.25 -1.79 -2.54
N GLY A 55 1.03 -1.48 -2.20
CA GLY A 55 0.51 -1.49 -0.84
C GLY A 55 0.82 -0.25 -0.01
N GLY A 56 1.44 0.77 -0.57
CA GLY A 56 1.92 1.92 0.21
C GLY A 56 0.85 2.57 1.08
N SER A 57 -0.26 3.01 0.49
CA SER A 57 -1.37 3.63 1.25
C SER A 57 -2.10 2.65 2.14
N LEU A 58 -2.34 1.42 1.69
CA LEU A 58 -2.98 0.38 2.50
C LEU A 58 -2.21 0.10 3.79
N ILE A 59 -0.88 -0.05 3.66
CA ILE A 59 0.03 -0.27 4.79
C ILE A 59 0.06 0.96 5.71
N GLN A 60 0.02 2.18 5.15
CA GLN A 60 -0.08 3.40 5.94
C GLN A 60 -1.37 3.42 6.77
N PHE A 61 -2.52 3.14 6.17
CA PHE A 61 -3.80 3.12 6.89
C PHE A 61 -3.84 2.04 7.97
N ALA A 62 -3.30 0.85 7.71
CA ALA A 62 -3.17 -0.18 8.73
C ALA A 62 -2.28 0.30 9.89
N THR A 63 -1.18 0.98 9.59
CA THR A 63 -0.28 1.55 10.60
C THR A 63 -0.96 2.67 11.39
N PHE A 64 -1.69 3.56 10.73
CA PHE A 64 -2.42 4.64 11.42
C PHE A 64 -3.51 4.11 12.35
N ARG A 65 -4.18 3.02 11.96
CA ARG A 65 -5.13 2.33 12.85
C ARG A 65 -4.45 1.88 14.14
N GLU A 66 -3.29 1.24 14.05
CA GLU A 66 -2.55 0.80 15.24
C GLU A 66 -2.08 1.97 16.11
N LEU A 67 -1.67 3.08 15.48
CA LEU A 67 -1.17 4.26 16.20
C LEU A 67 -2.27 5.11 16.83
N LEU A 68 -3.41 5.25 16.18
CA LEU A 68 -4.47 6.18 16.54
C LEU A 68 -5.71 5.51 17.17
N GLU A 69 -5.91 4.24 16.88
CA GLU A 69 -7.01 3.43 17.36
C GLU A 69 -6.47 2.09 17.86
N ASN A 70 -7.07 0.99 17.44
CA ASN A 70 -6.56 -0.37 17.63
C ASN A 70 -7.06 -1.30 16.50
N GLN A 71 -6.53 -2.50 16.42
CA GLN A 71 -6.87 -3.47 15.38
C GLN A 71 -8.36 -3.87 15.34
N ASN A 72 -9.12 -3.63 16.39
CA ASN A 72 -10.54 -3.98 16.46
C ASN A 72 -11.46 -2.84 16.05
N SER A 73 -10.93 -1.61 15.90
CA SER A 73 -11.73 -0.41 15.64
C SER A 73 -12.45 -0.46 14.30
N ARG A 74 -11.75 -0.96 13.26
CA ARG A 74 -12.28 -1.08 11.90
C ARG A 74 -11.47 -2.07 11.08
N LYS A 75 -12.05 -2.58 10.01
CA LYS A 75 -11.31 -3.36 9.00
C LYS A 75 -10.63 -2.41 8.03
N ILE A 76 -9.51 -2.85 7.48
CA ILE A 76 -8.86 -2.21 6.33
C ILE A 76 -8.83 -3.26 5.24
N ILE A 77 -9.44 -2.94 4.10
CA ILE A 77 -9.71 -3.90 3.04
C ILE A 77 -9.15 -3.34 1.73
N GLY A 78 -8.23 -4.07 1.12
CA GLY A 78 -7.66 -3.74 -0.18
C GLY A 78 -8.16 -4.65 -1.29
N PHE A 79 -8.49 -4.07 -2.43
CA PHE A 79 -8.86 -4.78 -3.65
C PHE A 79 -7.89 -4.45 -4.77
N ASP A 80 -7.26 -5.48 -5.33
CA ASP A 80 -6.37 -5.34 -6.49
C ASP A 80 -6.28 -6.67 -7.25
N VAL A 81 -5.77 -6.62 -8.46
CA VAL A 81 -5.40 -7.82 -9.23
C VAL A 81 -4.02 -8.36 -8.84
N PHE A 82 -3.23 -7.59 -8.10
CA PHE A 82 -1.89 -7.94 -7.61
C PHE A 82 -0.97 -8.49 -8.69
N GLY A 83 -0.73 -7.71 -9.72
CA GLY A 83 0.11 -8.11 -10.82
C GLY A 83 0.03 -7.15 -12.01
N LYS A 84 0.25 -7.70 -13.18
CA LYS A 84 0.12 -6.94 -14.43
C LYS A 84 -1.32 -6.51 -14.63
N PHE A 85 -1.50 -5.33 -15.23
CA PHE A 85 -2.81 -4.95 -15.74
C PHE A 85 -3.33 -6.03 -16.68
N PRO A 86 -4.59 -6.47 -16.54
CA PRO A 86 -5.20 -7.40 -17.49
C PRO A 86 -5.22 -6.77 -18.88
N GLU A 87 -5.15 -7.61 -19.92
CA GLU A 87 -5.36 -7.14 -21.29
C GLU A 87 -6.74 -6.50 -21.39
N ALA A 88 -6.74 -5.20 -21.69
CA ALA A 88 -7.98 -4.46 -21.82
C ALA A 88 -8.69 -4.86 -23.13
N ASN A 89 -9.93 -5.30 -23.02
CA ASN A 89 -10.85 -5.44 -24.17
C ASN A 89 -11.40 -4.07 -24.63
N SER A 90 -10.82 -2.98 -24.17
CA SER A 90 -11.26 -1.61 -24.34
C SER A 90 -10.39 -0.84 -25.35
N MET A 91 -10.61 0.44 -25.48
CA MET A 91 -10.01 1.33 -26.46
C MET A 91 -8.47 1.19 -26.58
N ASP A 92 -7.92 1.42 -27.76
CA ASP A 92 -6.47 1.28 -28.05
C ASP A 92 -5.56 2.08 -27.10
N GLY A 93 -6.05 3.20 -26.55
CA GLY A 93 -5.34 4.00 -25.55
C GLY A 93 -5.11 3.26 -24.22
N ASP A 94 -6.10 2.50 -23.76
CA ASP A 94 -6.00 1.73 -22.51
C ASP A 94 -5.06 0.54 -22.67
N LYS A 95 -5.06 -0.10 -23.84
CA LYS A 95 -4.12 -1.18 -24.17
C LYS A 95 -2.68 -0.69 -24.19
N LYS A 96 -2.44 0.49 -24.77
CA LYS A 96 -1.12 1.11 -24.81
C LYS A 96 -0.64 1.46 -23.40
N PHE A 97 -1.49 2.08 -22.59
CA PHE A 97 -1.19 2.40 -21.19
C PHE A 97 -0.86 1.15 -20.37
N ALA A 98 -1.68 0.11 -20.44
CA ALA A 98 -1.47 -1.13 -19.72
C ALA A 98 -0.15 -1.81 -20.12
N LYS A 99 0.19 -1.80 -21.41
CA LYS A 99 1.45 -2.33 -21.91
C LYS A 99 2.65 -1.55 -21.40
N GLU A 100 2.65 -0.22 -21.53
CA GLU A 100 3.73 0.65 -21.05
C GLU A 100 3.92 0.53 -19.53
N TRP A 101 2.83 0.46 -18.77
CA TRP A 101 2.85 0.26 -17.33
C TRP A 101 3.44 -1.11 -16.96
N ASN A 102 2.97 -2.18 -17.59
CA ASN A 102 3.46 -3.52 -17.33
C ASN A 102 4.96 -3.68 -17.69
N GLU A 103 5.42 -3.05 -18.77
CA GLU A 103 6.84 -3.04 -19.15
C GLU A 103 7.70 -2.28 -18.12
N ARG A 104 7.21 -1.15 -17.61
CA ARG A 104 7.92 -0.33 -16.64
C ARG A 104 8.12 -1.00 -15.29
N PHE A 105 7.21 -1.87 -14.88
CA PHE A 105 7.19 -2.47 -13.54
C PHE A 105 7.40 -4.00 -13.55
N THR A 106 7.92 -4.56 -14.65
CA THR A 106 8.06 -6.03 -14.83
C THR A 106 8.89 -6.71 -13.74
N ASP A 107 9.93 -6.04 -13.24
CA ASP A 107 10.90 -6.62 -12.31
C ASP A 107 10.74 -6.13 -10.85
N ASP A 108 9.71 -5.34 -10.56
CA ASP A 108 9.55 -4.67 -9.28
C ASP A 108 8.14 -4.83 -8.70
N PHE A 109 7.59 -6.05 -8.85
CA PHE A 109 6.29 -6.37 -8.27
C PHE A 109 6.41 -6.65 -6.77
N VAL A 110 5.43 -6.12 -6.05
CA VAL A 110 5.07 -6.55 -4.70
C VAL A 110 3.77 -7.34 -4.87
N ASP A 111 3.80 -8.61 -4.56
CA ASP A 111 2.63 -9.46 -4.72
C ASP A 111 1.68 -9.40 -3.50
N LYS A 112 0.56 -10.07 -3.61
CA LYS A 112 -0.44 -10.15 -2.53
C LYS A 112 0.19 -10.70 -1.25
N THR A 113 0.99 -11.75 -1.36
CA THR A 113 1.63 -12.43 -0.22
C THR A 113 2.63 -11.50 0.48
N ASP A 114 3.38 -10.72 -0.27
CA ASP A 114 4.30 -9.71 0.30
C ASP A 114 3.56 -8.67 1.14
N ILE A 115 2.42 -8.20 0.64
CA ILE A 115 1.58 -7.23 1.36
C ILE A 115 0.96 -7.87 2.60
N GLU A 116 0.44 -9.10 2.49
CA GLU A 116 -0.09 -9.87 3.61
C GLU A 116 0.98 -10.08 4.70
N ASN A 117 2.19 -10.46 4.32
CA ASN A 117 3.31 -10.61 5.25
C ASN A 117 3.67 -9.28 5.93
N SER A 118 3.73 -8.18 5.17
CA SER A 118 3.96 -6.85 5.73
C SER A 118 2.88 -6.43 6.73
N LEU A 119 1.63 -6.75 6.44
CA LEU A 119 0.50 -6.41 7.30
C LEU A 119 0.43 -7.29 8.55
N SER A 120 0.82 -8.55 8.47
CA SER A 120 0.85 -9.46 9.62
C SER A 120 1.83 -8.99 10.70
N GLU A 121 2.92 -8.35 10.31
CA GLU A 121 3.89 -7.73 11.23
C GLU A 121 3.34 -6.47 11.94
N LYS A 122 2.25 -5.90 11.44
CA LYS A 122 1.67 -4.65 11.93
C LYS A 122 0.31 -4.86 12.59
N SER A 123 -0.51 -5.72 12.01
CA SER A 123 -1.90 -5.87 12.42
C SER A 123 -2.54 -7.13 11.86
N SER A 124 -3.26 -7.86 12.72
CA SER A 124 -3.95 -9.10 12.35
C SER A 124 -5.30 -8.90 11.62
N ARG A 125 -5.79 -7.67 11.47
CA ARG A 125 -7.13 -7.38 10.92
C ARG A 125 -7.12 -6.51 9.66
N THR A 126 -6.22 -6.80 8.76
CA THR A 126 -6.21 -6.22 7.42
C THR A 126 -6.51 -7.33 6.41
N TYR A 127 -7.39 -7.06 5.48
CA TYR A 127 -7.87 -8.04 4.51
C TYR A 127 -7.49 -7.58 3.10
N ILE A 128 -7.03 -8.53 2.29
CA ILE A 128 -6.73 -8.30 0.88
C ILE A 128 -7.59 -9.28 0.06
N LEU A 129 -8.36 -8.72 -0.83
CA LEU A 129 -9.30 -9.45 -1.69
C LEU A 129 -8.98 -9.23 -3.16
#